data_a239f5851e20825ab933f4a1e08717cd
#
_entry.id   a239f5851e20825ab933f4a1e08717cd
#
_cell.length_a   1.000
_cell.length_b   1.000
_cell.length_c   1.000
_cell.angle_alpha   90.00
_cell.angle_beta   90.00
_cell.angle_gamma   90.00
#
_symmetry.space_group_name_H-M   'P 1'
#
loop_
_entity.id
_entity.type
_entity.pdbx_description
1 polymer ?
#
loop_
_entity_poly.entity_id
_entity_poly.type
_entity_poly.pdbx_seq_one_letter_code
_entity_poly.pdbx_strand_id
1 'polypeptide(L)'
;MKQILVVEDDITMNKMLSDLLAAEGYKVTAVYTVAEAKQRFRPDVYDLAILDVNLPDGSGYEICKTIREKAHTAVIFLTANDLEQDMIKGYELGAADYITKPFPNTVLRHKVKAIFSMLENAEKVPPHKIYDDGRLMIDFSSMRAALDGDEIAFAPLEYRMLEVFTENKGILLTRQKLLEKLWDSQENYVDEHTLTAAISRIRGKIEKDGNKYLQTVYGMGYMFMGICGKGMED
;
A
#
# COMPACT_ATOMS: atom_id res chain seq x y z
N MET A 1 -1.60 21.40 -1.32
CA MET A 1 -2.50 20.98 -0.23
C MET A 1 -3.06 19.62 -0.59
N LYS A 2 -2.81 18.61 0.21
CA LYS A 2 -3.21 17.21 -0.08
C LYS A 2 -4.74 17.08 -0.10
N GLN A 3 -5.27 16.31 -1.05
CA GLN A 3 -6.70 16.11 -1.26
C GLN A 3 -7.12 14.69 -0.94
N ILE A 4 -8.17 14.56 -0.12
CA ILE A 4 -8.69 13.27 0.34
C ILE A 4 -10.14 13.08 -0.13
N LEU A 5 -10.43 11.94 -0.74
CA LEU A 5 -11.79 11.48 -1.02
C LEU A 5 -12.24 10.58 0.13
N VAL A 6 -13.33 10.93 0.81
CA VAL A 6 -13.95 10.10 1.86
C VAL A 6 -15.26 9.55 1.33
N VAL A 7 -15.40 8.23 1.35
CA VAL A 7 -16.61 7.51 0.92
C VAL A 7 -17.12 6.68 2.07
N GLU A 8 -18.19 7.12 2.67
CA GLU A 8 -18.81 6.54 3.88
C GLU A 8 -20.29 6.91 3.86
N ASP A 9 -21.19 5.94 3.98
CA ASP A 9 -22.63 6.16 3.90
C ASP A 9 -23.24 6.68 5.19
N ASP A 10 -22.66 6.35 6.36
CA ASP A 10 -23.07 6.97 7.63
C ASP A 10 -22.72 8.46 7.64
N ILE A 11 -23.74 9.31 7.58
CA ILE A 11 -23.61 10.77 7.53
C ILE A 11 -22.81 11.31 8.71
N THR A 12 -23.04 10.75 9.91
CA THR A 12 -22.38 11.21 11.15
C THR A 12 -20.91 10.86 11.11
N MET A 13 -20.58 9.63 10.71
CA MET A 13 -19.21 9.15 10.56
C MET A 13 -18.48 9.89 9.45
N ASN A 14 -19.09 10.03 8.28
CA ASN A 14 -18.53 10.77 7.16
C ASN A 14 -18.18 12.21 7.56
N LYS A 15 -19.10 12.88 8.24
CA LYS A 15 -18.86 14.24 8.76
C LYS A 15 -17.72 14.28 9.77
N MET A 16 -17.70 13.34 10.73
CA MET A 16 -16.62 13.24 11.73
C MET A 16 -15.26 13.06 11.06
N LEU A 17 -15.16 12.15 10.09
CA LEU A 17 -13.94 11.91 9.33
C LEU A 17 -13.50 13.16 8.56
N SER A 18 -14.44 13.81 7.89
CA SER A 18 -14.19 15.01 7.11
C SER A 18 -13.71 16.18 7.97
N ASP A 19 -14.37 16.42 9.11
CA ASP A 19 -14.01 17.48 10.04
C ASP A 19 -12.62 17.23 10.66
N LEU A 20 -12.34 15.97 11.05
CA LEU A 20 -11.05 15.56 11.60
C LEU A 20 -9.92 15.81 10.61
N LEU A 21 -10.09 15.39 9.36
CA LEU A 21 -9.08 15.53 8.31
C LEU A 21 -8.91 16.99 7.86
N ALA A 22 -10.00 17.75 7.80
CA ALA A 22 -9.93 19.18 7.50
C ALA A 22 -9.19 19.96 8.60
N ALA A 23 -9.36 19.60 9.88
CA ALA A 23 -8.61 20.19 10.99
C ALA A 23 -7.09 19.90 10.92
N GLU A 24 -6.68 18.81 10.26
CA GLU A 24 -5.27 18.50 9.97
C GLU A 24 -4.74 19.23 8.72
N GLY A 25 -5.55 20.07 8.07
CA GLY A 25 -5.15 20.89 6.91
C GLY A 25 -5.31 20.19 5.56
N TYR A 26 -6.03 19.08 5.47
CA TYR A 26 -6.33 18.40 4.21
C TYR A 26 -7.59 18.99 3.55
N LYS A 27 -7.64 18.96 2.22
CA LYS A 27 -8.87 19.26 1.49
C LYS A 27 -9.66 17.96 1.33
N VAL A 28 -10.89 17.93 1.90
CA VAL A 28 -11.72 16.73 1.92
C VAL A 28 -12.88 16.86 0.95
N THR A 29 -13.14 15.82 0.19
CA THR A 29 -14.36 15.63 -0.60
C THR A 29 -15.11 14.45 -0.02
N ALA A 30 -16.28 14.71 0.58
CA ALA A 30 -17.16 13.71 1.16
C ALA A 30 -18.18 13.24 0.11
N VAL A 31 -18.35 11.94 0.00
CA VAL A 31 -19.38 11.27 -0.81
C VAL A 31 -19.95 10.07 -0.05
N TYR A 32 -21.12 9.60 -0.41
CA TYR A 32 -21.89 8.66 0.39
C TYR A 32 -22.20 7.33 -0.32
N THR A 33 -21.88 7.25 -1.61
CA THR A 33 -22.22 6.10 -2.45
C THR A 33 -21.10 5.77 -3.45
N VAL A 34 -21.11 4.54 -3.96
CA VAL A 34 -20.19 4.13 -5.04
C VAL A 34 -20.41 4.98 -6.29
N ALA A 35 -21.68 5.26 -6.65
CA ALA A 35 -22.02 6.07 -7.80
C ALA A 35 -21.46 7.49 -7.71
N GLU A 36 -21.64 8.15 -6.55
CA GLU A 36 -21.08 9.48 -6.31
C GLU A 36 -19.54 9.46 -6.35
N ALA A 37 -18.91 8.45 -5.73
CA ALA A 37 -17.47 8.31 -5.75
C ALA A 37 -16.92 8.19 -7.17
N LYS A 38 -17.51 7.33 -8.01
CA LYS A 38 -17.12 7.17 -9.42
C LYS A 38 -17.35 8.47 -10.22
N GLN A 39 -18.39 9.23 -9.93
CA GLN A 39 -18.68 10.51 -10.58
C GLN A 39 -17.70 11.62 -10.15
N ARG A 40 -17.34 11.66 -8.86
CA ARG A 40 -16.44 12.69 -8.28
C ARG A 40 -14.98 12.40 -8.47
N PHE A 41 -14.60 11.13 -8.54
CA PHE A 41 -13.21 10.76 -8.72
C PHE A 41 -12.65 11.30 -10.03
N ARG A 42 -11.50 11.93 -9.93
CA ARG A 42 -10.68 12.38 -11.07
C ARG A 42 -9.26 11.89 -10.85
N PRO A 43 -8.62 11.27 -11.84
CA PRO A 43 -7.21 10.94 -11.79
C PRO A 43 -6.37 12.16 -11.41
N ASP A 44 -5.32 11.96 -10.64
CA ASP A 44 -4.33 12.98 -10.23
C ASP A 44 -4.87 14.15 -9.40
N VAL A 45 -6.15 14.10 -8.97
CA VAL A 45 -6.73 15.10 -8.08
C VAL A 45 -6.64 14.68 -6.61
N TYR A 46 -6.86 13.41 -6.33
CA TYR A 46 -6.86 12.90 -4.97
C TYR A 46 -5.57 12.15 -4.66
N ASP A 47 -4.91 12.55 -3.57
CA ASP A 47 -3.71 11.89 -3.06
C ASP A 47 -4.06 10.62 -2.26
N LEU A 48 -5.25 10.63 -1.61
CA LEU A 48 -5.73 9.53 -0.77
C LEU A 48 -7.25 9.36 -0.94
N ALA A 49 -7.71 8.12 -0.95
CA ALA A 49 -9.12 7.76 -0.81
C ALA A 49 -9.32 6.92 0.45
N ILE A 50 -10.30 7.28 1.27
CA ILE A 50 -10.75 6.53 2.45
C ILE A 50 -12.13 5.97 2.11
N LEU A 51 -12.24 4.66 2.03
CA LEU A 51 -13.39 3.96 1.47
C LEU A 51 -14.01 3.02 2.49
N ASP A 52 -15.28 3.19 2.82
CA ASP A 52 -16.01 2.10 3.46
C ASP A 52 -16.11 0.92 2.50
N VAL A 53 -15.92 -0.28 3.04
CA VAL A 53 -16.10 -1.52 2.29
C VAL A 53 -17.58 -1.74 1.96
N ASN A 54 -18.49 -1.43 2.90
CA ASN A 54 -19.92 -1.67 2.75
C ASN A 54 -20.64 -0.37 2.46
N LEU A 55 -21.10 -0.21 1.23
CA LEU A 55 -21.86 0.96 0.77
C LEU A 55 -23.25 0.54 0.29
N PRO A 56 -24.26 1.41 0.36
CA PRO A 56 -25.65 1.05 0.06
C PRO A 56 -25.90 0.62 -1.40
N ASP A 57 -25.05 1.05 -2.33
CA ASP A 57 -25.16 0.78 -3.76
C ASP A 57 -24.00 -0.08 -4.31
N GLY A 58 -23.17 -0.67 -3.44
CA GLY A 58 -22.07 -1.54 -3.84
C GLY A 58 -20.97 -1.67 -2.81
N SER A 59 -19.74 -1.82 -3.27
CA SER A 59 -18.59 -2.02 -2.38
C SER A 59 -17.48 -1.03 -2.65
N GLY A 60 -16.79 -0.58 -1.59
CA GLY A 60 -15.58 0.21 -1.69
C GLY A 60 -14.48 -0.46 -2.54
N TYR A 61 -14.50 -1.79 -2.64
CA TYR A 61 -13.59 -2.52 -3.52
C TYR A 61 -13.75 -2.16 -5.00
N GLU A 62 -14.98 -1.88 -5.46
CA GLU A 62 -15.23 -1.44 -6.83
C GLU A 62 -14.61 -0.06 -7.11
N ILE A 63 -14.68 0.83 -6.11
CA ILE A 63 -14.06 2.16 -6.21
C ILE A 63 -12.55 2.01 -6.26
N CYS A 64 -11.97 1.16 -5.40
CA CYS A 64 -10.54 0.88 -5.38
C CYS A 64 -10.06 0.35 -6.74
N LYS A 65 -10.78 -0.61 -7.33
CA LYS A 65 -10.47 -1.13 -8.67
C LYS A 65 -10.46 -0.01 -9.72
N THR A 66 -11.49 0.85 -9.71
CA THR A 66 -11.56 2.01 -10.62
C THR A 66 -10.40 2.98 -10.43
N ILE A 67 -9.99 3.20 -9.18
CA ILE A 67 -8.82 4.04 -8.86
C ILE A 67 -7.55 3.41 -9.41
N ARG A 68 -7.33 2.12 -9.21
CA ARG A 68 -6.13 1.42 -9.67
C ARG A 68 -5.98 1.38 -11.18
N GLU A 69 -7.09 1.34 -11.91
CA GLU A 69 -7.10 1.39 -13.37
C GLU A 69 -6.72 2.78 -13.93
N LYS A 70 -6.86 3.85 -13.12
CA LYS A 70 -6.79 5.24 -13.62
C LYS A 70 -5.76 6.12 -12.93
N ALA A 71 -5.30 5.77 -11.72
CA ALA A 71 -4.46 6.63 -10.89
C ALA A 71 -3.66 5.86 -9.83
N HIS A 72 -2.64 6.52 -9.28
CA HIS A 72 -1.83 6.01 -8.17
C HIS A 72 -2.31 6.52 -6.80
N THR A 73 -3.56 6.98 -6.69
CA THR A 73 -4.14 7.45 -5.42
C THR A 73 -4.03 6.39 -4.34
N ALA A 74 -3.48 6.71 -3.17
CA ALA A 74 -3.45 5.77 -2.05
C ALA A 74 -4.88 5.44 -1.57
N VAL A 75 -5.10 4.22 -1.05
CA VAL A 75 -6.42 3.79 -0.58
C VAL A 75 -6.31 3.22 0.83
N ILE A 76 -7.15 3.72 1.74
CA ILE A 76 -7.43 3.11 3.05
C ILE A 76 -8.84 2.57 3.02
N PHE A 77 -9.05 1.34 3.46
CA PHE A 77 -10.39 0.82 3.68
C PHE A 77 -10.82 0.99 5.13
N LEU A 78 -12.08 1.36 5.32
CA LEU A 78 -12.78 1.25 6.60
C LEU A 78 -13.67 0.00 6.54
N THR A 79 -13.58 -0.88 7.52
CA THR A 79 -14.35 -2.11 7.54
C THR A 79 -14.92 -2.42 8.93
N ALA A 80 -16.14 -2.90 8.98
CA ALA A 80 -16.74 -3.42 10.21
C ALA A 80 -16.29 -4.86 10.51
N ASN A 81 -15.60 -5.49 9.58
CA ASN A 81 -15.27 -6.91 9.61
C ASN A 81 -13.76 -7.10 9.64
N ASP A 82 -13.28 -7.77 10.66
CA ASP A 82 -11.88 -8.18 10.82
C ASP A 82 -11.60 -9.57 10.19
N LEU A 83 -12.53 -10.06 9.34
CA LEU A 83 -12.34 -11.32 8.65
C LEU A 83 -11.11 -11.21 7.73
N GLU A 84 -10.15 -12.08 7.96
CA GLU A 84 -8.89 -12.20 7.23
C GLU A 84 -9.09 -12.22 5.71
N GLN A 85 -10.19 -12.80 5.24
CA GLN A 85 -10.54 -12.87 3.81
C GLN A 85 -10.87 -11.51 3.18
N ASP A 86 -11.54 -10.61 3.91
CA ASP A 86 -11.87 -9.28 3.41
C ASP A 86 -10.62 -8.38 3.37
N MET A 87 -9.75 -8.51 4.35
CA MET A 87 -8.46 -7.82 4.37
C MET A 87 -7.55 -8.31 3.23
N ILE A 88 -7.46 -9.62 2.99
CA ILE A 88 -6.69 -10.20 1.88
C ILE A 88 -7.19 -9.65 0.54
N LYS A 89 -8.50 -9.66 0.30
CA LYS A 89 -9.11 -9.18 -0.94
C LYS A 89 -8.77 -7.71 -1.25
N GLY A 90 -8.83 -6.86 -0.28
CA GLY A 90 -8.54 -5.46 -0.54
C GLY A 90 -7.06 -5.16 -0.63
N TYR A 91 -6.22 -5.92 0.07
CA TYR A 91 -4.78 -5.86 -0.16
C TYR A 91 -4.40 -6.38 -1.56
N GLU A 92 -5.06 -7.42 -2.07
CA GLU A 92 -4.92 -7.87 -3.47
C GLU A 92 -5.27 -6.77 -4.47
N LEU A 93 -6.19 -5.88 -4.11
CA LEU A 93 -6.54 -4.69 -4.90
C LEU A 93 -5.55 -3.53 -4.71
N GLY A 94 -4.47 -3.71 -3.95
CA GLY A 94 -3.43 -2.71 -3.77
C GLY A 94 -3.76 -1.60 -2.76
N ALA A 95 -4.65 -1.83 -1.80
CA ALA A 95 -4.87 -0.89 -0.71
C ALA A 95 -3.58 -0.60 0.05
N ALA A 96 -3.40 0.65 0.46
CA ALA A 96 -2.26 1.06 1.28
C ALA A 96 -2.42 0.58 2.71
N ASP A 97 -3.66 0.60 3.24
CA ASP A 97 -3.93 0.19 4.63
C ASP A 97 -5.42 -0.12 4.88
N TYR A 98 -5.71 -0.65 6.07
CA TYR A 98 -7.04 -0.99 6.59
C TYR A 98 -7.25 -0.40 7.99
N ILE A 99 -8.49 -0.03 8.29
CA ILE A 99 -8.91 0.40 9.61
C ILE A 99 -10.22 -0.32 9.97
N THR A 100 -10.18 -1.14 11.01
CA THR A 100 -11.36 -1.85 11.50
C THR A 100 -12.21 -0.94 12.40
N LYS A 101 -13.49 -0.84 12.12
CA LYS A 101 -14.48 -0.12 12.94
C LYS A 101 -14.90 -0.96 14.16
N PRO A 102 -15.01 -0.37 15.37
CA PRO A 102 -14.76 1.02 15.72
C PRO A 102 -13.27 1.30 15.93
N PHE A 103 -12.81 2.51 15.58
CA PHE A 103 -11.42 2.91 15.73
C PHE A 103 -11.30 4.28 16.43
N PRO A 104 -10.22 4.52 17.19
CA PRO A 104 -9.90 5.83 17.72
C PRO A 104 -9.50 6.80 16.58
N ASN A 105 -9.91 8.07 16.70
CA ASN A 105 -9.53 9.11 15.74
C ASN A 105 -8.01 9.27 15.56
N THR A 106 -7.25 8.98 16.60
CA THR A 106 -5.78 9.00 16.58
C THR A 106 -5.21 7.98 15.61
N VAL A 107 -5.80 6.79 15.50
CA VAL A 107 -5.37 5.74 14.57
C VAL A 107 -5.50 6.21 13.12
N LEU A 108 -6.66 6.78 12.76
CA LEU A 108 -6.86 7.31 11.42
C LEU A 108 -5.87 8.43 11.09
N ARG A 109 -5.69 9.39 12.02
CA ARG A 109 -4.74 10.50 11.84
C ARG A 109 -3.33 10.01 11.59
N HIS A 110 -2.86 9.04 12.37
CA HIS A 110 -1.52 8.49 12.23
C HIS A 110 -1.37 7.75 10.88
N LYS A 111 -2.33 6.92 10.50
CA LYS A 111 -2.28 6.21 9.23
C LYS A 111 -2.29 7.16 8.02
N VAL A 112 -3.11 8.20 8.05
CA VAL A 112 -3.13 9.22 6.98
C VAL A 112 -1.82 9.99 6.91
N LYS A 113 -1.28 10.44 8.04
CA LYS A 113 0.04 11.12 8.08
C LYS A 113 1.16 10.23 7.55
N ALA A 114 1.14 8.98 7.92
CA ALA A 114 2.09 8.00 7.47
C ALA A 114 2.11 7.83 5.96
N ILE A 115 0.94 7.64 5.37
CA ILE A 115 0.80 7.50 3.92
C ILE A 115 1.31 8.76 3.22
N PHE A 116 0.96 9.94 3.69
CA PHE A 116 1.46 11.17 3.09
C PHE A 116 2.97 11.36 3.25
N SER A 117 3.54 11.01 4.40
CA SER A 117 4.99 11.01 4.58
C SER A 117 5.69 10.05 3.63
N MET A 118 5.12 8.88 3.36
CA MET A 118 5.65 7.95 2.36
C MET A 118 5.63 8.57 0.96
N LEU A 119 4.52 9.18 0.57
CA LEU A 119 4.37 9.82 -0.74
C LEU A 119 5.34 11.01 -0.89
N GLU A 120 5.51 11.83 0.15
CA GLU A 120 6.43 12.98 0.14
C GLU A 120 7.90 12.56 0.17
N ASN A 121 8.24 11.48 0.86
CA ASN A 121 9.60 10.96 0.86
C ASN A 121 9.96 10.32 -0.48
N ALA A 122 9.00 9.75 -1.20
CA ALA A 122 9.18 9.32 -2.58
C ALA A 122 9.54 10.50 -3.51
N GLU A 123 9.03 11.71 -3.23
CA GLU A 123 9.39 12.93 -3.98
C GLU A 123 10.75 13.53 -3.58
N LYS A 124 11.29 13.20 -2.39
CA LYS A 124 12.52 13.80 -1.83
C LYS A 124 13.77 12.93 -1.96
N VAL A 125 13.67 11.75 -2.57
CA VAL A 125 14.82 10.84 -2.71
C VAL A 125 15.86 11.44 -3.68
N PRO A 126 17.16 11.47 -3.30
CA PRO A 126 18.23 11.88 -4.20
C PRO A 126 18.23 11.01 -5.48
N PRO A 127 18.81 11.51 -6.59
CA PRO A 127 18.57 10.94 -7.92
C PRO A 127 18.89 9.45 -7.99
N HIS A 128 17.88 8.71 -8.37
CA HIS A 128 17.92 7.33 -8.88
C HIS A 128 18.40 6.24 -7.93
N LYS A 129 17.55 5.91 -6.94
CA LYS A 129 17.66 4.62 -6.26
C LYS A 129 16.93 3.57 -7.11
N ILE A 130 17.67 2.95 -8.04
CA ILE A 130 17.16 1.93 -8.95
C ILE A 130 17.71 0.58 -8.51
N TYR A 131 16.84 -0.41 -8.36
CA TYR A 131 17.21 -1.81 -8.36
C TYR A 131 16.97 -2.36 -9.76
N ASP A 132 17.97 -3.00 -10.32
CA ASP A 132 17.89 -3.66 -11.61
C ASP A 132 18.76 -4.92 -11.58
N ASP A 133 18.16 -6.07 -11.87
CA ASP A 133 18.87 -7.34 -11.98
C ASP A 133 18.77 -7.95 -13.40
N GLY A 134 18.35 -7.12 -14.36
CA GLY A 134 18.16 -7.49 -15.76
C GLY A 134 16.78 -8.08 -16.06
N ARG A 135 15.98 -8.42 -15.04
CA ARG A 135 14.61 -8.90 -15.19
C ARG A 135 13.62 -8.03 -14.41
N LEU A 136 13.89 -7.79 -13.12
CA LEU A 136 13.13 -6.91 -12.27
C LEU A 136 13.84 -5.56 -12.15
N MET A 137 13.20 -4.52 -12.66
CA MET A 137 13.61 -3.14 -12.48
C MET A 137 12.64 -2.45 -11.53
N ILE A 138 13.17 -1.73 -10.54
CA ILE A 138 12.38 -0.93 -9.60
C ILE A 138 13.07 0.42 -9.45
N ASP A 139 12.40 1.48 -9.87
CA ASP A 139 12.77 2.86 -9.55
C ASP A 139 11.99 3.31 -8.33
N PHE A 140 12.65 3.33 -7.20
CA PHE A 140 12.05 3.73 -5.92
C PHE A 140 11.75 5.23 -5.86
N SER A 141 12.43 6.03 -6.70
CA SER A 141 12.24 7.48 -6.74
C SER A 141 10.96 7.87 -7.47
N SER A 142 10.67 7.20 -8.59
CA SER A 142 9.46 7.44 -9.38
C SER A 142 8.31 6.49 -9.05
N MET A 143 8.52 5.52 -8.13
CA MET A 143 7.60 4.44 -7.81
C MET A 143 7.13 3.67 -9.06
N ARG A 144 8.06 3.39 -9.97
CA ARG A 144 7.83 2.59 -11.17
C ARG A 144 8.58 1.28 -11.10
N ALA A 145 7.98 0.24 -11.62
CA ALA A 145 8.62 -1.06 -11.69
C ALA A 145 8.23 -1.79 -12.97
N ALA A 146 9.13 -2.64 -13.44
CA ALA A 146 8.90 -3.51 -14.58
C ALA A 146 9.48 -4.91 -14.31
N LEU A 147 8.82 -5.94 -14.79
CA LEU A 147 9.28 -7.31 -14.79
C LEU A 147 9.33 -7.81 -16.22
N ASP A 148 10.49 -8.25 -16.69
CA ASP A 148 10.72 -8.68 -18.08
C ASP A 148 10.33 -7.62 -19.14
N GLY A 149 10.38 -6.33 -18.74
CA GLY A 149 9.98 -5.20 -19.56
C GLY A 149 8.51 -4.78 -19.45
N ASP A 150 7.66 -5.61 -18.82
CA ASP A 150 6.26 -5.29 -18.58
C ASP A 150 6.11 -4.46 -17.29
N GLU A 151 5.38 -3.36 -17.36
CA GLU A 151 5.13 -2.49 -16.21
C GLU A 151 4.29 -3.24 -15.16
N ILE A 152 4.75 -3.18 -13.90
CA ILE A 152 4.05 -3.74 -12.74
C ILE A 152 3.85 -2.67 -11.67
N ALA A 153 2.68 -2.66 -11.02
CA ALA A 153 2.36 -1.72 -9.98
C ALA A 153 2.50 -2.36 -8.60
N PHE A 154 3.16 -1.66 -7.67
CA PHE A 154 3.21 -2.00 -6.26
C PHE A 154 2.44 -0.97 -5.42
N ALA A 155 1.90 -1.42 -4.29
CA ALA A 155 1.38 -0.52 -3.28
C ALA A 155 2.54 0.21 -2.56
N PRO A 156 2.29 1.38 -1.95
CA PRO A 156 3.34 2.12 -1.24
C PRO A 156 4.11 1.28 -0.20
N LEU A 157 3.41 0.45 0.58
CA LEU A 157 4.04 -0.46 1.52
C LEU A 157 4.92 -1.51 0.83
N GLU A 158 4.49 -2.04 -0.32
CA GLU A 158 5.25 -3.02 -1.10
C GLU A 158 6.55 -2.40 -1.64
N TYR A 159 6.53 -1.14 -2.11
CA TYR A 159 7.74 -0.41 -2.50
C TYR A 159 8.71 -0.26 -1.33
N ARG A 160 8.23 0.16 -0.15
CA ARG A 160 9.09 0.26 1.04
C ARG A 160 9.69 -1.08 1.44
N MET A 161 8.90 -2.13 1.41
CA MET A 161 9.40 -3.48 1.69
C MET A 161 10.46 -3.90 0.69
N LEU A 162 10.23 -3.68 -0.60
CA LEU A 162 11.19 -4.00 -1.66
C LEU A 162 12.46 -3.16 -1.52
N GLU A 163 12.36 -1.89 -1.14
CA GLU A 163 13.52 -1.04 -0.84
C GLU A 163 14.37 -1.62 0.29
N VAL A 164 13.73 -1.96 1.43
CA VAL A 164 14.42 -2.61 2.55
C VAL A 164 15.05 -3.95 2.12
N PHE A 165 14.37 -4.73 1.31
CA PHE A 165 14.86 -6.02 0.83
C PHE A 165 16.04 -5.89 -0.14
N THR A 166 15.95 -4.98 -1.09
CA THR A 166 17.02 -4.79 -2.09
C THR A 166 18.28 -4.21 -1.48
N GLU A 167 18.15 -3.32 -0.47
CA GLU A 167 19.28 -2.83 0.32
C GLU A 167 19.96 -3.91 1.17
N ASN A 168 19.23 -4.95 1.53
CA ASN A 168 19.71 -6.05 2.37
C ASN A 168 19.69 -7.37 1.58
N LYS A 169 20.00 -7.33 0.28
CA LYS A 169 20.06 -8.53 -0.58
C LYS A 169 20.99 -9.59 0.00
N GLY A 170 20.50 -10.84 0.08
CA GLY A 170 21.23 -11.97 0.63
C GLY A 170 21.31 -12.00 2.17
N ILE A 171 20.68 -11.04 2.85
CA ILE A 171 20.66 -10.97 4.32
C ILE A 171 19.31 -11.42 4.83
N LEU A 172 19.31 -12.28 5.86
CA LEU A 172 18.08 -12.65 6.57
C LEU A 172 17.58 -11.46 7.39
N LEU A 173 16.38 -11.00 7.05
CA LEU A 173 15.64 -10.02 7.83
C LEU A 173 14.59 -10.74 8.67
N THR A 174 14.73 -10.65 9.98
CA THR A 174 13.71 -11.18 10.89
C THR A 174 12.41 -10.39 10.78
N ARG A 175 11.28 -11.03 11.14
CA ARG A 175 9.97 -10.35 11.14
C ARG A 175 10.03 -9.06 11.97
N GLN A 176 10.61 -9.13 13.16
CA GLN A 176 10.80 -7.97 14.02
C GLN A 176 11.62 -6.87 13.35
N LYS A 177 12.76 -7.20 12.75
CA LYS A 177 13.59 -6.24 12.01
C LYS A 177 12.87 -5.60 10.83
N LEU A 178 12.05 -6.38 10.11
CA LEU A 178 11.23 -5.84 9.02
C LEU A 178 10.20 -4.87 9.58
N LEU A 179 9.49 -5.23 10.64
CA LEU A 179 8.54 -4.35 11.31
C LEU A 179 9.23 -3.07 11.80
N GLU A 180 10.39 -3.16 12.44
CA GLU A 180 11.17 -2.01 12.90
C GLU A 180 11.63 -1.10 11.75
N LYS A 181 12.11 -1.68 10.63
CA LYS A 181 12.54 -0.90 9.46
C LYS A 181 11.38 -0.28 8.67
N LEU A 182 10.22 -0.95 8.67
CA LEU A 182 8.98 -0.44 8.07
C LEU A 182 8.25 0.50 9.03
N TRP A 183 8.57 0.42 10.32
CA TRP A 183 8.12 1.34 11.34
C TRP A 183 8.96 2.60 11.24
N ASP A 184 8.40 3.63 10.69
CA ASP A 184 9.05 4.93 10.69
C ASP A 184 8.86 5.61 12.05
N SER A 185 9.74 6.55 12.41
CA SER A 185 9.69 7.38 13.62
C SER A 185 8.38 8.17 13.80
N GLN A 186 7.39 7.95 12.92
CA GLN A 186 6.05 8.55 12.91
C GLN A 186 4.92 7.54 13.21
N GLU A 187 5.18 6.45 13.94
CA GLU A 187 4.17 5.54 14.50
C GLU A 187 3.30 4.75 13.48
N ASN A 188 3.87 4.35 12.35
CA ASN A 188 3.19 3.43 11.42
C ASN A 188 3.15 2.02 11.98
N TYR A 189 2.00 1.61 12.47
CA TYR A 189 1.77 0.26 12.96
C TYR A 189 1.60 -0.70 11.77
N VAL A 190 2.67 -1.38 11.37
CA VAL A 190 2.59 -2.55 10.48
C VAL A 190 2.57 -3.78 11.37
N ASP A 191 1.48 -4.52 11.38
CA ASP A 191 1.38 -5.77 12.11
C ASP A 191 1.93 -6.97 11.31
N GLU A 192 2.05 -8.12 11.95
CA GLU A 192 2.58 -9.33 11.31
C GLU A 192 1.69 -9.86 10.18
N HIS A 193 0.38 -9.62 10.25
CA HIS A 193 -0.57 -10.03 9.21
C HIS A 193 -0.39 -9.17 7.96
N THR A 194 -0.28 -7.86 8.13
CA THR A 194 0.01 -6.91 7.05
C THR A 194 1.33 -7.23 6.36
N LEU A 195 2.38 -7.57 7.15
CA LEU A 195 3.67 -8.00 6.61
C LEU A 195 3.54 -9.25 5.76
N THR A 196 2.88 -10.29 6.27
CA THR A 196 2.70 -11.58 5.58
C THR A 196 1.91 -11.42 4.30
N ALA A 197 0.82 -10.65 4.33
CA ALA A 197 -0.01 -10.35 3.16
C ALA A 197 0.79 -9.57 2.09
N ALA A 198 1.58 -8.57 2.48
CA ALA A 198 2.41 -7.82 1.55
C ALA A 198 3.49 -8.70 0.89
N ILE A 199 4.15 -9.59 1.64
CA ILE A 199 5.08 -10.58 1.09
C ILE A 199 4.41 -11.46 0.04
N SER A 200 3.21 -11.96 0.33
CA SER A 200 2.46 -12.80 -0.61
C SER A 200 2.16 -12.06 -1.92
N ARG A 201 1.75 -10.79 -1.83
CA ARG A 201 1.46 -9.96 -3.02
C ARG A 201 2.71 -9.65 -3.83
N ILE A 202 3.80 -9.27 -3.16
CA ILE A 202 5.07 -9.04 -3.85
C ILE A 202 5.46 -10.29 -4.64
N ARG A 203 5.41 -11.48 -4.01
CA ARG A 203 5.69 -12.76 -4.69
C ARG A 203 4.79 -12.97 -5.90
N GLY A 204 3.49 -12.77 -5.74
CA GLY A 204 2.53 -12.93 -6.84
C GLY A 204 2.83 -12.04 -8.06
N LYS A 205 3.50 -10.91 -7.85
CA LYS A 205 3.86 -9.97 -8.92
C LYS A 205 5.20 -10.28 -9.57
N ILE A 206 6.22 -10.70 -8.80
CA ILE A 206 7.59 -10.84 -9.29
C ILE A 206 8.07 -12.28 -9.42
N GLU A 207 7.44 -13.24 -8.74
CA GLU A 207 7.84 -14.66 -8.80
C GLU A 207 7.03 -15.40 -9.87
N LYS A 208 7.39 -15.19 -11.13
CA LYS A 208 6.83 -15.88 -12.29
C LYS A 208 7.86 -16.86 -12.86
N ASP A 209 7.39 -17.86 -13.59
CA ASP A 209 8.22 -18.82 -14.34
C ASP A 209 9.24 -19.58 -13.48
N GLY A 210 8.88 -19.86 -12.21
CA GLY A 210 9.72 -20.60 -11.28
C GLY A 210 10.84 -19.79 -10.61
N ASN A 211 10.98 -18.51 -10.93
CA ASN A 211 11.94 -17.64 -10.28
C ASN A 211 11.45 -17.24 -8.88
N LYS A 212 12.33 -17.29 -7.90
CA LYS A 212 12.04 -16.93 -6.51
C LYS A 212 12.94 -15.79 -6.08
N TYR A 213 12.34 -14.66 -5.76
CA TYR A 213 13.02 -13.48 -5.23
C TYR A 213 13.08 -13.46 -3.70
N LEU A 214 12.04 -13.97 -3.05
CA LEU A 214 11.89 -13.92 -1.59
C LEU A 214 11.89 -15.34 -1.01
N GLN A 215 12.92 -15.68 -0.25
CA GLN A 215 13.00 -16.93 0.49
C GLN A 215 12.40 -16.75 1.88
N THR A 216 11.50 -17.66 2.29
CA THR A 216 11.05 -17.75 3.69
C THR A 216 12.04 -18.61 4.46
N VAL A 217 12.53 -18.08 5.58
CA VAL A 217 13.26 -18.86 6.59
C VAL A 217 12.29 -19.10 7.75
N TYR A 218 11.77 -20.33 7.81
CA TYR A 218 10.70 -20.68 8.74
C TYR A 218 11.05 -20.33 10.19
N GLY A 219 10.09 -19.70 10.88
CA GLY A 219 10.25 -19.24 12.26
C GLY A 219 11.16 -18.02 12.46
N MET A 220 11.85 -17.53 11.42
CA MET A 220 12.79 -16.41 11.53
C MET A 220 12.36 -15.18 10.74
N GLY A 221 12.08 -15.31 9.44
CA GLY A 221 11.79 -14.15 8.60
C GLY A 221 11.93 -14.41 7.11
N TYR A 222 12.43 -13.42 6.39
CA TYR A 222 12.52 -13.43 4.95
C TYR A 222 13.89 -12.95 4.46
N MET A 223 14.30 -13.43 3.30
CA MET A 223 15.54 -13.03 2.64
C MET A 223 15.26 -12.77 1.16
N PHE A 224 15.74 -11.65 0.65
CA PHE A 224 15.66 -11.29 -0.76
C PHE A 224 16.91 -11.78 -1.49
N MET A 225 16.72 -12.66 -2.46
CA MET A 225 17.83 -13.28 -3.18
C MET A 225 18.19 -12.53 -4.48
N GLY A 226 17.22 -11.86 -5.11
CA GLY A 226 17.33 -11.41 -6.49
C GLY A 226 17.33 -12.63 -7.43
N ILE A 227 17.56 -12.42 -8.73
CA ILE A 227 17.82 -13.54 -9.63
C ILE A 227 19.18 -14.12 -9.27
N CYS A 228 19.24 -15.40 -8.87
CA CYS A 228 20.46 -16.19 -9.00
C CYS A 228 20.65 -16.43 -10.50
N GLY A 229 21.64 -15.76 -11.11
CA GLY A 229 22.03 -16.07 -12.48
C GLY A 229 22.19 -17.56 -12.65
N LYS A 230 21.52 -18.15 -13.64
CA LYS A 230 21.92 -19.42 -14.19
C LYS A 230 23.31 -19.22 -14.72
N GLY A 231 24.30 -19.77 -14.08
CA GLY A 231 25.64 -19.75 -14.60
C GLY A 231 26.69 -19.84 -13.52
N MET A 232 27.06 -21.03 -13.23
CA MET A 232 28.36 -21.68 -13.36
C MET A 232 28.27 -23.02 -12.65
N GLU A 233 27.72 -23.99 -13.36
CA GLU A 233 28.17 -25.34 -13.19
C GLU A 233 29.48 -25.42 -13.99
N ASP A 234 30.57 -25.52 -13.26
CA ASP A 234 31.80 -26.16 -13.67
C ASP A 234 32.28 -27.08 -12.54
#